data_125d825326785e551b39b3974a0d6204
#
_entry.id   125d825326785e551b39b3974a0d6204
#
_cell.length_a   1.000
_cell.length_b   1.000
_cell.length_c   1.000
_cell.angle_alpha   90.00
_cell.angle_beta   90.00
_cell.angle_gamma   90.00
#
_symmetry.space_group_name_H-M   'P 1'
#
loop_
_entity.id
_entity.type
_entity.pdbx_description
1 polymer ?
#
loop_
_entity_poly.entity_id
_entity_poly.type
_entity_poly.pdbx_seq_one_letter_code
_entity_poly.pdbx_strand_id
1 'polypeptide(L)'
;MITTRTARQCGQADYGWLQARYTFSFGHYFDPKLLGYASLRVLNQEVLAPGAAFQPRTYPKVDILNVILDGEAEYRDSEGNHVQASAGEVLLLSTQPGVSYSEHNLSKDKPLTRMQLWLDACPQRENPLIQKLALNMSKQQLIASPEGGMGSLQLRQQVWLHHIVLDKGESANFQLHGTRAYLQSIHGKFHAITHHEEKAALTCGDGAFIRDEANITLVADSPLRALLIDLPV
;
A
#
# COMPACT_ATOMS: atom_id res chain seq x y z
N MET A 1 18.28 -11.22 2.96
CA MET A 1 17.79 -11.16 4.36
C MET A 1 16.32 -10.78 4.38
N ILE A 2 15.48 -11.56 5.05
CA ILE A 2 14.06 -11.28 5.27
C ILE A 2 13.83 -11.10 6.77
N THR A 3 13.20 -9.99 7.15
CA THR A 3 12.78 -9.74 8.54
C THR A 3 11.27 -9.58 8.55
N THR A 4 10.55 -10.52 9.17
CA THR A 4 9.09 -10.49 9.22
C THR A 4 8.59 -9.37 10.15
N ARG A 5 7.49 -8.77 9.75
CA ARG A 5 6.69 -7.83 10.52
C ARG A 5 5.29 -8.40 10.63
N THR A 6 5.01 -9.14 11.69
CA THR A 6 3.70 -9.79 11.85
C THR A 6 2.60 -8.76 12.12
N ALA A 7 1.36 -9.13 11.80
CA ALA A 7 0.20 -8.27 12.08
C ALA A 7 0.11 -7.90 13.58
N ARG A 8 0.49 -8.81 14.48
CA ARG A 8 0.49 -8.55 15.92
C ARG A 8 1.54 -7.56 16.39
N GLN A 9 2.64 -7.42 15.65
CA GLN A 9 3.70 -6.45 15.95
C GLN A 9 3.34 -5.02 15.55
N CYS A 10 2.34 -4.88 14.67
CA CYS A 10 1.89 -3.58 14.19
C CYS A 10 1.15 -2.80 15.28
N GLY A 11 1.19 -1.47 15.19
CA GLY A 11 0.35 -0.60 16.00
C GLY A 11 -1.11 -0.80 15.65
N GLN A 12 -2.00 -0.57 16.62
CA GLN A 12 -3.44 -0.71 16.44
C GLN A 12 -4.17 0.47 17.06
N ALA A 13 -5.29 0.86 16.45
CA ALA A 13 -6.20 1.85 16.97
C ALA A 13 -7.64 1.47 16.68
N ASP A 14 -8.54 1.81 17.60
CA ASP A 14 -9.97 1.68 17.43
C ASP A 14 -10.65 2.91 18.05
N TYR A 15 -11.21 3.75 17.19
CA TYR A 15 -11.94 4.95 17.56
C TYR A 15 -13.46 4.80 17.38
N GLY A 16 -13.92 3.58 17.11
CA GLY A 16 -15.31 3.31 16.77
C GLY A 16 -15.62 3.58 15.30
N TRP A 17 -15.41 4.79 14.83
CA TRP A 17 -15.61 5.17 13.42
C TRP A 17 -14.46 4.72 12.52
N LEU A 18 -13.28 4.47 13.09
CA LEU A 18 -12.07 4.05 12.42
C LEU A 18 -11.38 2.95 13.22
N GLN A 19 -11.10 1.82 12.57
CA GLN A 19 -10.17 0.81 13.04
C GLN A 19 -8.94 0.82 12.15
N ALA A 20 -7.76 0.78 12.76
CA ALA A 20 -6.51 0.90 12.02
C ALA A 20 -5.43 -0.05 12.52
N ARG A 21 -4.58 -0.49 11.59
CA ARG A 21 -3.33 -1.20 11.86
C ARG A 21 -2.21 -0.45 11.16
N TYR A 22 -1.16 -0.13 11.92
CA TYR A 22 -0.05 0.69 11.48
C TYR A 22 1.23 -0.14 11.41
N THR A 23 1.82 -0.25 10.24
CA THR A 23 3.14 -0.89 10.07
C THR A 23 4.25 -0.02 10.62
N PHE A 24 4.15 1.30 10.38
CA PHE A 24 5.11 2.31 10.83
C PHE A 24 4.43 3.28 11.81
N SER A 25 5.24 4.09 12.45
CA SER A 25 4.75 5.13 13.37
C SER A 25 3.76 6.05 12.68
N PHE A 26 2.58 6.17 13.28
CA PHE A 26 1.48 6.98 12.75
C PHE A 26 0.49 7.32 13.87
N GLY A 27 0.02 8.59 13.92
CA GLY A 27 -0.91 9.02 14.96
C GLY A 27 -0.32 8.85 16.36
N HIS A 28 -1.03 8.13 17.22
CA HIS A 28 -0.58 7.83 18.58
C HIS A 28 0.41 6.67 18.68
N TYR A 29 0.53 5.88 17.63
CA TYR A 29 1.51 4.80 17.57
C TYR A 29 2.88 5.37 17.21
N PHE A 30 3.85 5.19 18.10
CA PHE A 30 5.21 5.68 17.88
C PHE A 30 6.26 4.66 18.31
N ASP A 31 7.09 4.28 17.37
CA ASP A 31 8.30 3.51 17.58
C ASP A 31 9.43 4.20 16.81
N PRO A 32 10.48 4.71 17.49
CA PRO A 32 11.57 5.44 16.83
C PRO A 32 12.36 4.59 15.81
N LYS A 33 12.24 3.26 15.87
CA LYS A 33 12.86 2.34 14.92
C LYS A 33 12.00 2.08 13.68
N LEU A 34 10.76 2.56 13.69
CA LEU A 34 9.75 2.29 12.66
C LEU A 34 9.14 3.59 12.13
N LEU A 35 10.01 4.50 11.67
CA LEU A 35 9.59 5.78 11.07
C LEU A 35 9.35 5.67 9.56
N GLY A 36 9.60 4.51 8.99
CA GLY A 36 9.47 4.23 7.57
C GLY A 36 10.52 3.22 7.10
N TYR A 37 10.49 2.91 5.82
CA TYR A 37 11.45 2.03 5.16
C TYR A 37 11.81 2.60 3.79
N ALA A 38 13.01 3.14 3.62
CA ALA A 38 13.39 3.91 2.43
C ALA A 38 12.38 5.06 2.21
N SER A 39 11.82 5.18 1.03
CA SER A 39 10.80 6.19 0.72
C SER A 39 9.39 5.83 1.19
N LEU A 40 9.16 4.62 1.67
CA LEU A 40 7.87 4.20 2.22
C LEU A 40 7.73 4.72 3.66
N ARG A 41 6.80 5.66 3.88
CA ARG A 41 6.59 6.32 5.18
C ARG A 41 5.41 5.77 5.94
N VAL A 42 4.35 5.40 5.24
CA VAL A 42 3.10 4.92 5.85
C VAL A 42 2.64 3.68 5.11
N LEU A 43 2.22 2.69 5.87
CA LEU A 43 1.51 1.52 5.38
C LEU A 43 0.50 1.12 6.42
N ASN A 44 -0.74 1.55 6.20
CA ASN A 44 -1.86 1.33 7.11
C ASN A 44 -2.93 0.48 6.44
N GLN A 45 -3.54 -0.40 7.20
CA GLN A 45 -4.83 -0.98 6.83
C GLN A 45 -5.89 -0.38 7.74
N GLU A 46 -6.91 0.23 7.15
CA GLU A 46 -7.92 0.98 7.87
C GLU A 46 -9.31 0.57 7.45
N VAL A 47 -10.23 0.55 8.42
CA VAL A 47 -11.66 0.27 8.22
C VAL A 47 -12.44 1.47 8.74
N LEU A 48 -13.15 2.14 7.83
CA LEU A 48 -14.04 3.25 8.16
C LEU A 48 -15.46 2.72 8.31
N ALA A 49 -16.10 3.07 9.42
CA ALA A 49 -17.50 2.73 9.65
C ALA A 49 -18.41 3.34 8.59
N PRO A 50 -19.64 2.79 8.40
CA PRO A 50 -20.61 3.38 7.48
C PRO A 50 -20.82 4.87 7.76
N GLY A 51 -20.79 5.70 6.71
CA GLY A 51 -20.96 7.15 6.79
C GLY A 51 -19.81 7.92 7.44
N ALA A 52 -18.75 7.26 7.87
CA ALA A 52 -17.59 7.92 8.48
C ALA A 52 -16.75 8.69 7.45
N ALA A 53 -16.02 9.69 7.94
CA ALA A 53 -15.18 10.51 7.09
C ALA A 53 -13.92 10.97 7.84
N PHE A 54 -12.82 11.10 7.10
CA PHE A 54 -11.69 11.92 7.53
C PHE A 54 -11.95 13.35 7.11
N GLN A 55 -11.90 14.25 8.08
CA GLN A 55 -12.08 15.69 7.82
C GLN A 55 -10.94 16.24 6.97
N PRO A 56 -11.15 17.35 6.24
CA PRO A 56 -10.11 17.95 5.42
C PRO A 56 -8.85 18.27 6.22
N ARG A 57 -7.71 17.86 5.70
CA ARG A 57 -6.40 18.17 6.24
C ARG A 57 -5.36 18.30 5.14
N THR A 58 -4.30 19.04 5.41
CA THR A 58 -3.15 19.16 4.53
C THR A 58 -2.16 18.03 4.78
N TYR A 59 -1.37 17.73 3.75
CA TYR A 59 -0.34 16.70 3.79
C TYR A 59 1.00 17.28 3.35
N PRO A 60 2.14 16.71 3.79
CA PRO A 60 3.41 16.99 3.14
C PRO A 60 3.38 16.55 1.67
N LYS A 61 4.41 16.88 0.90
CA LYS A 61 4.50 16.45 -0.50
C LYS A 61 4.80 14.94 -0.55
N VAL A 62 3.76 14.14 -0.69
CA VAL A 62 3.81 12.69 -0.71
C VAL A 62 2.90 12.15 -1.81
N ASP A 63 3.20 10.96 -2.29
CA ASP A 63 2.28 10.17 -3.10
C ASP A 63 1.50 9.24 -2.17
N ILE A 64 0.18 9.40 -2.13
CA ILE A 64 -0.72 8.58 -1.32
C ILE A 64 -1.43 7.61 -2.23
N LEU A 65 -1.18 6.30 -2.05
CA LEU A 65 -1.92 5.25 -2.73
C LEU A 65 -2.95 4.65 -1.78
N ASN A 66 -4.18 4.56 -2.27
CA ASN A 66 -5.28 3.90 -1.58
C ASN A 66 -5.71 2.69 -2.41
N VAL A 67 -5.46 1.51 -1.88
CA VAL A 67 -5.91 0.24 -2.45
C VAL A 67 -7.23 -0.11 -1.79
N ILE A 68 -8.34 0.01 -2.52
CA ILE A 68 -9.66 -0.24 -1.96
C ILE A 68 -9.90 -1.75 -1.95
N LEU A 69 -10.05 -2.31 -0.75
CA LEU A 69 -10.23 -3.75 -0.55
C LEU A 69 -11.72 -4.13 -0.47
N ASP A 70 -12.53 -3.27 0.15
CA ASP A 70 -13.97 -3.49 0.29
C ASP A 70 -14.69 -2.15 0.48
N GLY A 71 -15.86 -2.00 -0.13
CA GLY A 71 -16.69 -0.79 -0.03
C GLY A 71 -16.36 0.25 -1.10
N GLU A 72 -16.80 1.47 -0.84
CA GLU A 72 -16.68 2.61 -1.75
C GLU A 72 -16.22 3.85 -1.00
N ALA A 73 -15.23 4.54 -1.56
CA ALA A 73 -14.66 5.76 -1.00
C ALA A 73 -14.87 6.95 -1.93
N GLU A 74 -15.06 8.13 -1.36
CA GLU A 74 -14.98 9.39 -2.09
C GLU A 74 -13.89 10.27 -1.49
N TYR A 75 -13.05 10.82 -2.35
CA TYR A 75 -11.98 11.76 -1.99
C TYR A 75 -12.30 13.13 -2.58
N ARG A 76 -12.14 14.16 -1.76
CA ARG A 76 -12.34 15.56 -2.16
C ARG A 76 -11.12 16.38 -1.78
N ASP A 77 -10.78 17.36 -2.60
CA ASP A 77 -9.73 18.30 -2.30
C ASP A 77 -10.27 19.75 -2.27
N SER A 78 -9.43 20.66 -1.78
CA SER A 78 -9.79 22.09 -1.69
C SER A 78 -9.75 22.82 -3.05
N GLU A 79 -9.27 22.16 -4.10
CA GLU A 79 -9.27 22.67 -5.48
C GLU A 79 -10.59 22.36 -6.24
N GLY A 80 -11.54 21.72 -5.56
CA GLY A 80 -12.84 21.35 -6.13
C GLY A 80 -12.87 20.02 -6.85
N ASN A 81 -11.79 19.24 -6.78
CA ASN A 81 -11.76 17.89 -7.35
C ASN A 81 -12.44 16.91 -6.39
N HIS A 82 -13.17 15.96 -6.96
CA HIS A 82 -13.63 14.80 -6.21
C HIS A 82 -13.58 13.56 -7.10
N VAL A 83 -13.33 12.41 -6.49
CA VAL A 83 -13.24 11.13 -7.19
C VAL A 83 -13.75 10.02 -6.29
N GLN A 84 -14.42 9.05 -6.90
CA GLN A 84 -14.89 7.84 -6.23
C GLN A 84 -14.00 6.67 -6.62
N ALA A 85 -13.76 5.77 -5.67
CA ALA A 85 -13.06 4.52 -5.89
C ALA A 85 -13.75 3.40 -5.13
N SER A 86 -13.89 2.25 -5.78
CA SER A 86 -14.57 1.07 -5.26
C SER A 86 -13.59 -0.08 -5.05
N ALA A 87 -14.03 -1.13 -4.37
CA ALA A 87 -13.26 -2.35 -4.20
C ALA A 87 -12.70 -2.85 -5.54
N GLY A 88 -11.41 -3.18 -5.56
CA GLY A 88 -10.69 -3.57 -6.78
C GLY A 88 -10.09 -2.40 -7.56
N GLU A 89 -10.15 -1.19 -7.03
CA GLU A 89 -9.51 -0.01 -7.62
C GLU A 89 -8.39 0.53 -6.73
N VAL A 90 -7.39 1.16 -7.35
CA VAL A 90 -6.31 1.88 -6.68
C VAL A 90 -6.40 3.35 -7.06
N LEU A 91 -6.35 4.20 -6.06
CA LEU A 91 -6.36 5.66 -6.22
C LEU A 91 -5.02 6.23 -5.78
N LEU A 92 -4.40 7.03 -6.63
CA LEU A 92 -3.18 7.78 -6.31
C LEU A 92 -3.51 9.26 -6.18
N LEU A 93 -3.20 9.82 -5.02
CA LEU A 93 -3.25 11.24 -4.74
C LEU A 93 -1.82 11.79 -4.71
N SER A 94 -1.47 12.64 -5.64
CA SER A 94 -0.18 13.36 -5.64
C SER A 94 -0.37 14.67 -4.88
N THR A 95 -0.12 14.65 -3.58
CA THR A 95 -0.43 15.79 -2.70
C THR A 95 0.48 17.00 -2.98
N GLN A 96 -0.08 18.18 -2.80
CA GLN A 96 0.62 19.45 -2.98
C GLN A 96 0.48 20.30 -1.70
N PRO A 97 1.52 21.09 -1.36
CA PRO A 97 1.41 22.04 -0.25
C PRO A 97 0.22 23.01 -0.43
N GLY A 98 -0.49 23.27 0.65
CA GLY A 98 -1.63 24.19 0.66
C GLY A 98 -2.95 23.58 0.18
N VAL A 99 -2.95 22.36 -0.34
CA VAL A 99 -4.18 21.65 -0.74
C VAL A 99 -4.61 20.75 0.40
N SER A 100 -5.87 20.80 0.79
CA SER A 100 -6.44 19.91 1.78
C SER A 100 -7.27 18.81 1.12
N TYR A 101 -7.29 17.64 1.76
CA TYR A 101 -7.97 16.45 1.27
C TYR A 101 -8.87 15.86 2.36
N SER A 102 -10.05 15.40 1.96
CA SER A 102 -10.96 14.63 2.82
C SER A 102 -11.29 13.28 2.19
N GLU A 103 -11.68 12.32 3.03
CA GLU A 103 -12.08 10.99 2.60
C GLU A 103 -13.39 10.60 3.26
N HIS A 104 -14.29 10.02 2.47
CA HIS A 104 -15.64 9.68 2.91
C HIS A 104 -15.99 8.24 2.56
N ASN A 105 -16.55 7.51 3.52
CA ASN A 105 -17.27 6.27 3.23
C ASN A 105 -18.70 6.64 2.80
N LEU A 106 -18.99 6.46 1.53
CA LEU A 106 -20.28 6.83 0.96
C LEU A 106 -21.43 5.92 1.39
N SER A 107 -21.14 4.70 1.79
CA SER A 107 -22.17 3.75 2.21
C SER A 107 -22.69 4.10 3.60
N LYS A 108 -23.99 3.98 3.79
CA LYS A 108 -24.65 4.16 5.08
C LYS A 108 -24.72 2.88 5.92
N ASP A 109 -24.43 1.73 5.32
CA ASP A 109 -24.63 0.41 5.93
C ASP A 109 -23.43 -0.52 5.80
N LYS A 110 -22.44 -0.20 4.96
CA LYS A 110 -21.24 -1.02 4.74
C LYS A 110 -19.97 -0.30 5.15
N PRO A 111 -19.01 -1.01 5.80
CA PRO A 111 -17.71 -0.44 6.08
C PRO A 111 -16.88 -0.28 4.80
N LEU A 112 -15.92 0.62 4.85
CA LEU A 112 -14.89 0.81 3.83
C LEU A 112 -13.57 0.28 4.37
N THR A 113 -12.99 -0.70 3.69
CA THR A 113 -11.67 -1.25 4.03
C THR A 113 -10.69 -0.90 2.93
N ARG A 114 -9.57 -0.32 3.30
CA ARG A 114 -8.50 0.03 2.36
C ARG A 114 -7.12 -0.06 2.98
N MET A 115 -6.14 -0.26 2.14
CA MET A 115 -4.73 -0.04 2.50
C MET A 115 -4.28 1.31 1.98
N GLN A 116 -3.56 2.04 2.82
CA GLN A 116 -2.99 3.33 2.44
C GLN A 116 -1.48 3.30 2.57
N LEU A 117 -0.79 3.71 1.50
CA LEU A 117 0.65 3.82 1.45
C LEU A 117 1.02 5.28 1.18
N TRP A 118 2.02 5.78 1.90
CA TRP A 118 2.62 7.08 1.59
C TRP A 118 4.06 6.88 1.16
N LEU A 119 4.39 7.44 0.01
CA LEU A 119 5.75 7.47 -0.52
C LEU A 119 6.24 8.91 -0.56
N ASP A 120 7.46 9.14 -0.11
CA ASP A 120 8.10 10.45 -0.25
C ASP A 120 8.14 10.83 -1.73
N ALA A 121 7.67 12.03 -2.06
CA ALA A 121 7.71 12.51 -3.42
C ALA A 121 9.01 13.25 -3.73
N CYS A 122 9.62 12.97 -4.89
CA CYS A 122 10.75 13.73 -5.37
C CYS A 122 10.31 15.19 -5.63
N PRO A 123 10.99 16.20 -5.07
CA PRO A 123 10.55 17.59 -5.17
C PRO A 123 10.46 18.14 -6.60
N GLN A 124 11.23 17.59 -7.51
CA GLN A 124 11.32 18.07 -8.90
C GLN A 124 10.38 17.34 -9.88
N ARG A 125 9.59 16.37 -9.38
CA ARG A 125 8.64 15.64 -10.23
C ARG A 125 7.23 16.16 -10.04
N GLU A 126 6.52 16.31 -11.15
CA GLU A 126 5.11 16.67 -11.19
C GLU A 126 4.34 15.59 -11.93
N ASN A 127 3.16 15.29 -11.44
CA ASN A 127 2.25 14.29 -12.00
C ASN A 127 0.81 14.81 -11.92
N PRO A 128 -0.14 14.18 -12.62
CA PRO A 128 -1.55 14.45 -12.39
C PRO A 128 -1.90 14.33 -10.90
N LEU A 129 -2.71 15.26 -10.39
CA LEU A 129 -3.05 15.32 -8.96
C LEU A 129 -3.79 14.07 -8.48
N ILE A 130 -4.60 13.48 -9.36
CA ILE A 130 -5.41 12.29 -9.06
C ILE A 130 -5.32 11.32 -10.23
N GLN A 131 -5.01 10.06 -9.92
CA GLN A 131 -4.97 8.97 -10.88
C GLN A 131 -5.68 7.75 -10.31
N LYS A 132 -6.38 6.99 -11.15
CA LYS A 132 -7.12 5.79 -10.75
C LYS A 132 -6.80 4.62 -11.68
N LEU A 133 -6.70 3.42 -11.12
CA LEU A 133 -6.41 2.18 -11.83
C LEU A 133 -7.33 1.07 -11.34
N ALA A 134 -7.90 0.29 -12.27
CA ALA A 134 -8.60 -0.94 -11.94
C ALA A 134 -7.61 -2.11 -11.83
N LEU A 135 -7.73 -2.90 -10.77
CA LEU A 135 -6.97 -4.13 -10.61
C LEU A 135 -7.56 -5.20 -11.52
N ASN A 136 -6.70 -5.89 -12.27
CA ASN A 136 -7.12 -6.96 -13.18
C ASN A 136 -7.09 -8.35 -12.54
N MET A 137 -6.67 -8.44 -11.28
CA MET A 137 -6.56 -9.68 -10.49
C MET A 137 -5.70 -10.76 -11.16
N SER A 138 -4.76 -10.38 -12.02
CA SER A 138 -3.77 -11.27 -12.60
C SER A 138 -2.71 -11.65 -11.57
N LYS A 139 -1.94 -12.70 -11.86
CA LYS A 139 -0.86 -13.17 -10.99
C LYS A 139 0.08 -12.05 -10.57
N GLN A 140 0.33 -11.11 -11.47
CA GLN A 140 1.29 -10.04 -11.28
C GLN A 140 0.86 -8.83 -12.08
N GLN A 141 0.58 -7.74 -11.41
CA GLN A 141 0.24 -6.46 -12.04
C GLN A 141 1.11 -5.35 -11.47
N LEU A 142 1.84 -4.65 -12.34
CA LEU A 142 2.50 -3.41 -11.95
C LEU A 142 1.42 -2.32 -11.83
N ILE A 143 1.15 -1.85 -10.61
CA ILE A 143 0.07 -0.88 -10.35
C ILE A 143 0.56 0.55 -10.22
N ALA A 144 1.84 0.74 -9.88
CA ALA A 144 2.45 2.06 -9.81
C ALA A 144 3.95 1.98 -10.11
N SER A 145 4.48 2.97 -10.81
CA SER A 145 5.89 3.04 -11.20
C SER A 145 6.31 4.48 -11.47
N PRO A 146 7.64 4.77 -11.56
CA PRO A 146 8.12 6.14 -11.81
C PRO A 146 7.69 6.71 -13.15
N GLU A 147 7.57 5.85 -14.16
CA GLU A 147 7.28 6.25 -15.54
C GLU A 147 5.82 6.03 -15.94
N GLY A 148 5.03 5.37 -15.09
CA GLY A 148 3.67 4.98 -15.43
C GLY A 148 3.60 3.95 -16.56
N GLY A 149 4.67 3.18 -16.76
CA GLY A 149 4.72 2.15 -17.82
C GLY A 149 3.74 1.01 -17.57
N MET A 150 3.41 0.28 -18.65
CA MET A 150 2.48 -0.88 -18.63
C MET A 150 1.10 -0.54 -18.07
N GLY A 151 0.63 0.70 -18.25
CA GLY A 151 -0.66 1.16 -17.74
C GLY A 151 -0.69 1.42 -16.23
N SER A 152 0.46 1.42 -15.57
CA SER A 152 0.55 1.70 -14.13
C SER A 152 0.33 3.18 -13.82
N LEU A 153 0.01 3.47 -12.56
CA LEU A 153 -0.04 4.83 -12.02
C LEU A 153 1.37 5.42 -11.98
N GLN A 154 1.50 6.71 -12.27
CA GLN A 154 2.79 7.38 -12.30
C GLN A 154 3.13 8.01 -10.96
N LEU A 155 4.19 7.53 -10.32
CA LEU A 155 4.70 8.03 -9.05
C LEU A 155 5.73 9.15 -9.23
N ARG A 156 5.86 10.00 -8.22
CA ARG A 156 6.94 11.00 -8.11
C ARG A 156 8.15 10.46 -7.34
N GLN A 157 8.32 9.14 -7.32
CA GLN A 157 9.40 8.44 -6.63
C GLN A 157 9.87 7.23 -7.44
N GLN A 158 11.12 6.81 -7.24
CA GLN A 158 11.69 5.61 -7.85
C GLN A 158 11.24 4.36 -7.06
N VAL A 159 9.97 4.00 -7.22
CA VAL A 159 9.33 2.86 -6.57
C VAL A 159 8.47 2.12 -7.60
N TRP A 160 8.50 0.79 -7.54
CA TRP A 160 7.62 -0.08 -8.33
C TRP A 160 6.75 -0.86 -7.36
N LEU A 161 5.44 -0.72 -7.52
CA LEU A 161 4.45 -1.39 -6.68
C LEU A 161 3.72 -2.45 -7.51
N HIS A 162 3.83 -3.70 -7.04
CA HIS A 162 3.18 -4.85 -7.67
C HIS A 162 2.02 -5.35 -6.82
N HIS A 163 0.91 -5.66 -7.48
CA HIS A 163 -0.20 -6.40 -6.91
C HIS A 163 -0.12 -7.85 -7.37
N ILE A 164 -0.27 -8.80 -6.43
CA ILE A 164 -0.01 -10.21 -6.66
C ILE A 164 -1.23 -11.02 -6.26
N VAL A 165 -1.70 -11.89 -7.16
CA VAL A 165 -2.78 -12.85 -6.89
C VAL A 165 -2.31 -14.23 -7.35
N LEU A 166 -2.16 -15.17 -6.42
CA LEU A 166 -1.73 -16.53 -6.70
C LEU A 166 -2.75 -17.52 -6.16
N ASP A 167 -3.00 -18.58 -6.92
CA ASP A 167 -3.71 -19.76 -6.42
C ASP A 167 -2.75 -20.62 -5.57
N LYS A 168 -3.31 -21.48 -4.73
CA LYS A 168 -2.53 -22.42 -3.93
C LYS A 168 -1.56 -23.21 -4.81
N GLY A 169 -0.28 -23.24 -4.42
CA GLY A 169 0.80 -23.92 -5.13
C GLY A 169 1.45 -23.14 -6.26
N GLU A 170 0.88 -22.00 -6.65
CA GLU A 170 1.50 -21.13 -7.64
C GLU A 170 2.63 -20.32 -7.04
N SER A 171 3.56 -19.89 -7.88
CA SER A 171 4.69 -19.04 -7.48
C SER A 171 4.86 -17.87 -8.42
N ALA A 172 5.51 -16.80 -7.93
CA ALA A 172 5.91 -15.65 -8.70
C ALA A 172 7.31 -15.21 -8.27
N ASN A 173 8.17 -14.90 -9.25
CA ASN A 173 9.51 -14.38 -9.00
C ASN A 173 9.57 -12.92 -9.42
N PHE A 174 10.21 -12.10 -8.57
CA PHE A 174 10.38 -10.67 -8.81
C PHE A 174 11.86 -10.33 -8.83
N GLN A 175 12.30 -9.75 -9.93
CA GLN A 175 13.60 -9.12 -10.03
C GLN A 175 13.47 -7.69 -9.51
N LEU A 176 14.18 -7.35 -8.44
CA LEU A 176 14.14 -6.01 -7.85
C LEU A 176 15.01 -5.04 -8.66
N HIS A 177 14.63 -3.78 -8.69
CA HIS A 177 15.41 -2.71 -9.32
C HIS A 177 16.65 -2.33 -8.49
N GLY A 178 16.59 -2.61 -7.19
CA GLY A 178 17.70 -2.50 -6.26
C GLY A 178 17.85 -3.78 -5.45
N THR A 179 18.07 -3.64 -4.16
CA THR A 179 18.25 -4.80 -3.26
C THR A 179 17.32 -4.74 -2.05
N ARG A 180 16.27 -3.93 -2.12
CA ARG A 180 15.41 -3.65 -0.98
C ARG A 180 13.96 -3.61 -1.42
N ALA A 181 13.09 -4.24 -0.63
CA ALA A 181 11.66 -4.22 -0.85
C ALA A 181 10.90 -4.39 0.47
N TYR A 182 9.62 -4.03 0.44
CA TYR A 182 8.68 -4.38 1.49
C TYR A 182 7.57 -5.24 0.91
N LEU A 183 7.26 -6.33 1.59
CA LEU A 183 6.23 -7.28 1.19
C LEU A 183 5.08 -7.23 2.18
N GLN A 184 3.83 -7.14 1.69
CA GLN A 184 2.65 -7.07 2.53
C GLN A 184 1.60 -8.08 2.08
N SER A 185 1.24 -9.01 2.97
CA SER A 185 0.10 -9.90 2.75
C SER A 185 -1.21 -9.15 2.96
N ILE A 186 -2.10 -9.24 2.00
CA ILE A 186 -3.49 -8.80 2.13
C ILE A 186 -4.34 -9.99 2.59
N HIS A 187 -4.17 -11.13 1.93
CA HIS A 187 -4.92 -12.36 2.23
C HIS A 187 -4.09 -13.58 1.89
N GLY A 188 -4.23 -14.63 2.70
CA GLY A 188 -3.64 -15.93 2.44
C GLY A 188 -2.27 -16.15 3.08
N LYS A 189 -1.83 -17.42 3.00
CA LYS A 189 -0.55 -17.89 3.53
C LYS A 189 0.42 -18.13 2.39
N PHE A 190 1.68 -17.75 2.59
CA PHE A 190 2.73 -17.97 1.61
C PHE A 190 4.11 -17.98 2.24
N HIS A 191 5.08 -18.44 1.44
CA HIS A 191 6.49 -18.33 1.75
C HIS A 191 7.17 -17.36 0.80
N ALA A 192 8.01 -16.49 1.37
CA ALA A 192 8.94 -15.66 0.61
C ALA A 192 10.31 -16.31 0.67
N ILE A 193 10.95 -16.43 -0.48
CA ILE A 193 12.24 -17.14 -0.63
C ILE A 193 13.23 -16.19 -1.30
N THR A 194 14.39 -15.99 -0.66
CA THR A 194 15.49 -15.16 -1.20
C THR A 194 16.36 -15.94 -2.17
N HIS A 195 17.24 -15.24 -2.86
CA HIS A 195 18.28 -15.84 -3.70
C HIS A 195 19.20 -16.79 -2.90
N HIS A 196 19.43 -16.51 -1.62
CA HIS A 196 20.23 -17.33 -0.73
C HIS A 196 19.45 -18.44 -0.02
N GLU A 197 18.27 -18.77 -0.55
CA GLU A 197 17.37 -19.81 -0.03
C GLU A 197 16.86 -19.55 1.40
N GLU A 198 16.99 -18.35 1.91
CA GLU A 198 16.34 -17.94 3.16
C GLU A 198 14.83 -17.90 2.93
N LYS A 199 14.08 -18.53 3.82
CA LYS A 199 12.60 -18.63 3.73
C LYS A 199 11.93 -17.93 4.90
N ALA A 200 10.85 -17.25 4.62
CA ALA A 200 9.97 -16.68 5.64
C ALA A 200 8.53 -17.03 5.33
N ALA A 201 7.79 -17.51 6.34
CA ALA A 201 6.37 -17.80 6.24
C ALA A 201 5.58 -16.58 6.68
N LEU A 202 4.61 -16.16 5.87
CA LEU A 202 3.72 -15.04 6.15
C LEU A 202 2.27 -15.48 6.02
N THR A 203 1.41 -14.86 6.83
CA THR A 203 -0.03 -15.04 6.73
C THR A 203 -0.74 -13.69 6.62
N CYS A 204 -2.06 -13.71 6.55
CA CYS A 204 -2.88 -12.51 6.36
C CYS A 204 -2.48 -11.37 7.30
N GLY A 205 -2.19 -10.21 6.75
CA GLY A 205 -1.79 -9.02 7.48
C GLY A 205 -0.32 -8.92 7.86
N ASP A 206 0.46 -9.98 7.67
CA ASP A 206 1.90 -9.95 7.91
C ASP A 206 2.63 -9.25 6.77
N GLY A 207 3.75 -8.62 7.11
CA GLY A 207 4.68 -8.05 6.16
C GLY A 207 6.10 -8.53 6.38
N ALA A 208 6.99 -8.13 5.50
CA ALA A 208 8.42 -8.43 5.63
C ALA A 208 9.28 -7.34 5.01
N PHE A 209 10.36 -6.98 5.73
CA PHE A 209 11.45 -6.18 5.21
C PHE A 209 12.40 -7.10 4.43
N ILE A 210 12.70 -6.75 3.20
CA ILE A 210 13.66 -7.46 2.34
C ILE A 210 14.86 -6.56 2.14
N ARG A 211 16.04 -7.07 2.41
CA ARG A 211 17.33 -6.35 2.33
C ARG A 211 18.39 -7.22 1.69
N ASP A 212 19.24 -6.59 0.89
CA ASP A 212 20.41 -7.21 0.25
C ASP A 212 20.04 -8.41 -0.62
N GLU A 213 18.89 -8.31 -1.31
CA GLU A 213 18.36 -9.33 -2.22
C GLU A 213 18.08 -8.74 -3.59
N ALA A 214 18.61 -9.35 -4.65
CA ALA A 214 18.32 -8.91 -6.01
C ALA A 214 16.98 -9.44 -6.55
N ASN A 215 16.50 -10.52 -5.98
CA ASN A 215 15.21 -11.10 -6.35
C ASN A 215 14.54 -11.76 -5.16
N ILE A 216 13.24 -11.96 -5.28
CA ILE A 216 12.41 -12.63 -4.29
C ILE A 216 11.39 -13.52 -5.00
N THR A 217 11.18 -14.72 -4.49
CA THR A 217 10.15 -15.65 -4.97
C THR A 217 9.07 -15.81 -3.91
N LEU A 218 7.82 -15.70 -4.31
CA LEU A 218 6.67 -15.99 -3.46
C LEU A 218 6.06 -17.32 -3.90
N VAL A 219 5.74 -18.16 -2.92
CA VAL A 219 5.03 -19.43 -3.15
C VAL A 219 3.76 -19.44 -2.29
N ALA A 220 2.61 -19.54 -2.95
CA ALA A 220 1.32 -19.52 -2.25
C ALA A 220 1.03 -20.87 -1.60
N ASP A 221 0.80 -20.86 -0.29
CA ASP A 221 0.37 -22.04 0.48
C ASP A 221 -1.16 -22.14 0.57
N SER A 222 -1.83 -21.05 0.33
CA SER A 222 -3.27 -20.91 0.15
C SER A 222 -3.53 -19.82 -0.88
N PRO A 223 -4.77 -19.60 -1.35
CA PRO A 223 -5.04 -18.45 -2.24
C PRO A 223 -4.48 -17.16 -1.65
N LEU A 224 -3.64 -16.46 -2.41
CA LEU A 224 -2.84 -15.34 -1.95
C LEU A 224 -3.22 -14.05 -2.67
N ARG A 225 -3.31 -12.98 -1.90
CA ARG A 225 -3.31 -11.60 -2.40
C ARG A 225 -2.28 -10.80 -1.62
N ALA A 226 -1.36 -10.14 -2.30
CA ALA A 226 -0.26 -9.43 -1.66
C ALA A 226 0.19 -8.22 -2.48
N LEU A 227 0.95 -7.33 -1.82
CA LEU A 227 1.67 -6.23 -2.44
C LEU A 227 3.17 -6.43 -2.27
N LEU A 228 3.93 -6.16 -3.32
CA LEU A 228 5.38 -6.04 -3.27
C LEU A 228 5.76 -4.62 -3.62
N ILE A 229 6.45 -3.95 -2.72
CA ILE A 229 6.90 -2.57 -2.85
C ILE A 229 8.41 -2.60 -3.05
N ASP A 230 8.84 -2.40 -4.29
CA ASP A 230 10.25 -2.38 -4.68
C ASP A 230 10.82 -0.98 -4.40
N LEU A 231 11.77 -0.90 -3.49
CA LEU A 231 12.28 0.34 -2.89
C LEU A 231 13.80 0.45 -3.12
N PRO A 232 14.26 0.70 -4.35
CA PRO A 232 15.69 0.71 -4.66
C PRO A 232 16.47 1.83 -3.96
N VAL A 233 15.82 2.92 -3.58
CA VAL A 233 16.44 4.10 -2.93
C VAL A 233 15.74 4.48 -1.65
#